data_d95a3383fe0504dd03eaf73898ca56c6
#
_entry.id   d95a3383fe0504dd03eaf73898ca56c6
#
_cell.length_a   1.000
_cell.length_b   1.000
_cell.length_c   1.000
_cell.angle_alpha   90.00
_cell.angle_beta   90.00
_cell.angle_gamma   90.00
#
_symmetry.space_group_name_H-M   'P 1'
#
loop_
_entity.id
_entity.type
_entity.pdbx_description
1 polymer ?
#
loop_
_entity_poly.entity_id
_entity_poly.type
_entity_poly.pdbx_seq_one_letter_code
_entity_poly.pdbx_strand_id
1 'polypeptide(L)'
;MFSILGEVHSHDVAGTAEQNPNGQPLGFPDMARIAIIGGGSMGEALLAGLLRAGRQVKDLVVAEKQPERGRYLAETYSVLVTSVLDAVEHAAYVIVAVKPTDVDTVIGDIAEAAAKAEAGSAEQVFVTIAAGVPTAFYENKLPAGAPVIRVMPNAPALVGAGVSALAPGRFASAEQTTAVSELFDAVGGVLTVAEAQMDTVTALSGSGPAYFFLMVEALVDAGVAAG
;
A
#
# COMPACT_ATOMS: atom_id res chain seq x y z
N MET A 1 -25.17 -34.82 12.31
CA MET A 1 -24.23 -34.65 11.21
C MET A 1 -24.09 -33.14 10.97
N PHE A 2 -23.18 -32.49 11.63
CA PHE A 2 -22.60 -31.16 11.49
C PHE A 2 -21.90 -30.81 12.81
N SER A 3 -20.71 -31.36 12.98
CA SER A 3 -19.79 -30.98 14.06
C SER A 3 -18.42 -30.83 13.42
N ILE A 4 -18.23 -29.73 12.71
CA ILE A 4 -16.92 -29.19 12.29
C ILE A 4 -17.05 -27.67 12.39
N LEU A 5 -17.16 -27.17 13.61
CA LEU A 5 -16.73 -25.82 13.95
C LEU A 5 -15.76 -25.99 15.10
N GLY A 6 -14.51 -26.25 14.73
CA GLY A 6 -13.41 -26.11 15.67
C GLY A 6 -13.44 -24.67 16.20
N GLU A 7 -13.23 -24.53 17.50
CA GLU A 7 -13.16 -23.26 18.21
C GLU A 7 -12.19 -22.32 17.49
N VAL A 8 -12.75 -21.33 16.82
CA VAL A 8 -11.99 -20.14 16.42
C VAL A 8 -11.64 -19.45 17.73
N HIS A 9 -10.42 -19.68 18.20
CA HIS A 9 -9.87 -18.86 19.26
C HIS A 9 -9.89 -17.41 18.74
N SER A 10 -10.75 -16.59 19.32
CA SER A 10 -10.68 -15.16 19.24
C SER A 10 -9.35 -14.74 19.89
N HIS A 11 -8.29 -14.65 19.07
CA HIS A 11 -7.15 -13.86 19.49
C HIS A 11 -7.66 -12.43 19.58
N ASP A 12 -7.67 -11.91 20.81
CA ASP A 12 -7.83 -10.51 21.11
C ASP A 12 -6.87 -9.69 20.23
N VAL A 13 -7.40 -9.08 19.18
CA VAL A 13 -6.68 -8.09 18.35
C VAL A 13 -6.80 -6.73 19.05
N ALA A 14 -6.66 -6.70 20.36
CA ALA A 14 -6.34 -5.50 21.11
C ALA A 14 -4.82 -5.50 21.34
N GLY A 15 -4.05 -5.37 20.25
CA GLY A 15 -2.65 -4.99 20.34
C GLY A 15 -2.58 -3.63 21.01
N THR A 16 -2.21 -3.60 22.28
CA THR A 16 -1.77 -2.37 22.95
C THR A 16 -0.59 -1.84 22.13
N ALA A 17 -0.82 -0.76 21.39
CA ALA A 17 0.25 -0.02 20.73
C ALA A 17 1.33 0.24 21.79
N GLU A 18 2.51 -0.31 21.62
CA GLU A 18 3.66 0.01 22.45
C GLU A 18 3.90 1.52 22.30
N GLN A 19 3.68 2.25 23.36
CA GLN A 19 3.95 3.67 23.44
C GLN A 19 5.43 3.85 23.85
N ASN A 20 6.09 4.84 23.26
CA ASN A 20 7.42 5.24 23.73
C ASN A 20 7.33 5.75 25.18
N PRO A 21 8.49 5.92 25.90
CA PRO A 21 8.50 6.40 27.27
C PRO A 21 7.81 7.75 27.51
N ASN A 22 7.48 8.49 26.44
CA ASN A 22 6.78 9.77 26.48
C ASN A 22 5.27 9.66 26.17
N GLY A 23 4.72 8.43 26.06
CA GLY A 23 3.30 8.20 25.81
C GLY A 23 2.85 8.48 24.36
N GLN A 24 3.80 8.70 23.45
CA GLN A 24 3.52 8.85 22.03
C GLN A 24 3.53 7.46 21.36
N PRO A 25 2.66 7.19 20.37
CA PRO A 25 2.78 6.00 19.54
C PRO A 25 4.21 5.92 19.00
N LEU A 26 4.79 4.71 18.94
CA LEU A 26 6.02 4.46 18.19
C LEU A 26 5.68 4.77 16.72
N GLY A 27 5.81 6.03 16.37
CA GLY A 27 5.39 6.57 15.10
C GLY A 27 6.60 6.90 14.25
N PHE A 28 6.42 6.79 12.97
CA PHE A 28 7.29 7.32 11.91
C PHE A 28 7.99 8.62 12.33
N PRO A 29 9.20 8.89 11.80
CA PRO A 29 9.72 10.24 11.84
C PRO A 29 8.61 11.17 11.34
N ASP A 30 8.16 12.07 12.17
CA ASP A 30 6.97 12.93 12.01
C ASP A 30 6.99 13.79 10.73
N MET A 31 8.01 13.63 9.87
CA MET A 31 8.30 14.40 8.67
C MET A 31 8.72 13.53 7.47
N ALA A 32 8.49 12.22 7.47
CA ALA A 32 8.89 11.37 6.34
C ALA A 32 7.95 11.61 5.15
N ARG A 33 8.50 12.11 4.04
CA ARG A 33 7.75 12.30 2.79
C ARG A 33 7.42 10.95 2.16
N ILE A 34 6.18 10.79 1.72
CA ILE A 34 5.64 9.60 1.07
C ILE A 34 5.28 9.94 -0.36
N ALA A 35 5.88 9.24 -1.32
CA ALA A 35 5.53 9.32 -2.73
C ALA A 35 4.60 8.16 -3.11
N ILE A 36 3.46 8.47 -3.71
CA ILE A 36 2.53 7.49 -4.27
C ILE A 36 2.65 7.56 -5.80
N ILE A 37 3.21 6.52 -6.39
CA ILE A 37 3.41 6.42 -7.83
C ILE A 37 2.22 5.69 -8.46
N GLY A 38 1.30 6.45 -9.03
CA GLY A 38 0.02 5.99 -9.54
C GLY A 38 -1.16 6.45 -8.68
N GLY A 39 -1.96 7.36 -9.20
CA GLY A 39 -3.15 7.94 -8.57
C GLY A 39 -4.44 7.19 -8.89
N GLY A 40 -4.38 5.90 -9.26
CA GLY A 40 -5.56 5.04 -9.48
C GLY A 40 -6.38 4.83 -8.21
N SER A 41 -7.42 3.99 -8.28
CA SER A 41 -8.34 3.77 -7.14
C SER A 41 -7.62 3.36 -5.85
N MET A 42 -6.60 2.48 -5.92
CA MET A 42 -5.88 2.05 -4.74
C MET A 42 -4.88 3.11 -4.24
N GLY A 43 -4.19 3.82 -5.15
CA GLY A 43 -3.33 4.95 -4.78
C GLY A 43 -4.11 6.08 -4.09
N GLU A 44 -5.31 6.39 -4.60
CA GLU A 44 -6.22 7.34 -3.96
C GLU A 44 -6.74 6.85 -2.61
N ALA A 45 -7.08 5.55 -2.47
CA ALA A 45 -7.49 4.98 -1.19
C ALA A 45 -6.41 5.15 -0.12
N LEU A 46 -5.16 4.88 -0.47
CA LEU A 46 -4.00 5.10 0.41
C LEU A 46 -3.83 6.57 0.76
N LEU A 47 -3.84 7.46 -0.24
CA LEU A 47 -3.77 8.92 -0.03
C LEU A 47 -4.84 9.39 0.96
N ALA A 48 -6.10 9.05 0.70
CA ALA A 48 -7.23 9.43 1.54
C ALA A 48 -7.14 8.81 2.94
N GLY A 49 -6.70 7.55 3.04
CA GLY A 49 -6.48 6.86 4.31
C GLY A 49 -5.41 7.53 5.16
N LEU A 50 -4.27 7.83 4.58
CA LEU A 50 -3.16 8.53 5.25
C LEU A 50 -3.57 9.93 5.75
N LEU A 51 -4.32 10.69 4.94
CA LEU A 51 -4.86 11.98 5.35
C LEU A 51 -5.85 11.86 6.51
N ARG A 52 -6.76 10.86 6.46
CA ARG A 52 -7.69 10.58 7.58
C ARG A 52 -6.95 10.16 8.87
N ALA A 53 -5.84 9.45 8.73
CA ALA A 53 -4.97 9.06 9.85
C ALA A 53 -4.12 10.21 10.41
N GLY A 54 -4.28 11.45 9.87
CA GLY A 54 -3.62 12.65 10.38
C GLY A 54 -2.30 13.01 9.70
N ARG A 55 -1.91 12.32 8.61
CA ARG A 55 -0.75 12.73 7.81
C ARG A 55 -1.01 14.09 7.18
N GLN A 56 0.02 14.93 7.18
CA GLN A 56 -0.11 16.26 6.60
C GLN A 56 0.04 16.20 5.08
N VAL A 57 -0.75 17.00 4.36
CA VAL A 57 -0.73 17.06 2.90
C VAL A 57 0.67 17.35 2.36
N LYS A 58 1.45 18.20 3.02
CA LYS A 58 2.82 18.56 2.61
C LYS A 58 3.80 17.37 2.60
N ASP A 59 3.49 16.32 3.36
CA ASP A 59 4.32 15.12 3.49
C ASP A 59 3.94 14.05 2.44
N LEU A 60 2.89 14.32 1.64
CA LEU A 60 2.40 13.42 0.60
C LEU A 60 2.61 14.01 -0.78
N VAL A 61 3.04 13.19 -1.73
CA VAL A 61 3.17 13.57 -3.13
C VAL A 61 2.68 12.43 -4.01
N VAL A 62 2.02 12.76 -5.11
CA VAL A 62 1.52 11.77 -6.06
C VAL A 62 2.17 11.98 -7.42
N ALA A 63 2.61 10.91 -8.07
CA ALA A 63 2.95 10.91 -9.48
C ALA A 63 1.83 10.23 -10.27
N GLU A 64 1.20 10.96 -11.19
CA GLU A 64 0.10 10.45 -12.02
C GLU A 64 0.30 10.86 -13.47
N LYS A 65 0.27 9.87 -14.38
CA LYS A 65 0.52 10.08 -15.80
C LYS A 65 -0.67 10.69 -16.56
N GLN A 66 -1.90 10.51 -16.05
CA GLN A 66 -3.12 11.01 -16.68
C GLN A 66 -3.41 12.44 -16.16
N PRO A 67 -3.37 13.48 -17.00
CA PRO A 67 -3.50 14.86 -16.55
C PRO A 67 -4.83 15.17 -15.85
N GLU A 68 -5.94 14.58 -16.34
CA GLU A 68 -7.26 14.78 -15.74
C GLU A 68 -7.33 14.15 -14.34
N ARG A 69 -6.76 12.96 -14.19
CA ARG A 69 -6.69 12.26 -12.90
C ARG A 69 -5.80 13.02 -11.91
N GLY A 70 -4.64 13.48 -12.37
CA GLY A 70 -3.73 14.30 -11.56
C GLY A 70 -4.41 15.57 -11.07
N ARG A 71 -5.13 16.27 -11.95
CA ARG A 71 -5.90 17.47 -11.58
C ARG A 71 -6.96 17.18 -10.54
N TYR A 72 -7.74 16.12 -10.72
CA TYR A 72 -8.75 15.69 -9.76
C TYR A 72 -8.14 15.46 -8.35
N LEU A 73 -7.02 14.75 -8.27
CA LEU A 73 -6.35 14.48 -7.00
C LEU A 73 -5.83 15.76 -6.34
N ALA A 74 -5.23 16.66 -7.11
CA ALA A 74 -4.74 17.94 -6.61
C ALA A 74 -5.89 18.82 -6.09
N GLU A 75 -7.01 18.90 -6.79
CA GLU A 75 -8.18 19.68 -6.39
C GLU A 75 -8.91 19.08 -5.17
N THR A 76 -9.05 17.74 -5.15
CA THR A 76 -9.81 17.04 -4.09
C THR A 76 -9.05 16.98 -2.78
N TYR A 77 -7.74 16.72 -2.82
CA TYR A 77 -6.93 16.46 -1.62
C TYR A 77 -5.90 17.56 -1.34
N SER A 78 -5.79 18.58 -2.20
CA SER A 78 -4.77 19.63 -2.13
C SER A 78 -3.33 19.07 -2.15
N VAL A 79 -3.14 17.85 -2.65
CA VAL A 79 -1.86 17.15 -2.70
C VAL A 79 -1.02 17.63 -3.90
N LEU A 80 0.31 17.67 -3.74
CA LEU A 80 1.21 17.91 -4.85
C LEU A 80 1.17 16.73 -5.83
N VAL A 81 0.88 17.01 -7.10
CA VAL A 81 0.99 16.05 -8.20
C VAL A 81 2.14 16.48 -9.10
N THR A 82 3.08 15.57 -9.37
CA THR A 82 4.31 15.88 -10.10
C THR A 82 4.79 14.68 -10.93
N SER A 83 6.00 14.76 -11.50
CA SER A 83 6.65 13.65 -12.20
C SER A 83 7.10 12.54 -11.24
N VAL A 84 7.38 11.34 -11.77
CA VAL A 84 7.94 10.23 -10.97
C VAL A 84 9.28 10.64 -10.37
N LEU A 85 10.15 11.26 -11.15
CA LEU A 85 11.47 11.70 -10.72
C LEU A 85 11.39 12.64 -9.51
N ASP A 86 10.60 13.71 -9.61
CA ASP A 86 10.45 14.70 -8.53
C ASP A 86 9.75 14.13 -7.29
N ALA A 87 8.82 13.18 -7.49
CA ALA A 87 8.12 12.54 -6.39
C ALA A 87 9.07 11.67 -5.56
N VAL A 88 9.94 10.91 -6.23
CA VAL A 88 10.87 9.95 -5.59
C VAL A 88 12.06 10.64 -4.93
N GLU A 89 12.58 11.73 -5.50
CA GLU A 89 13.85 12.36 -5.11
C GLU A 89 13.99 12.62 -3.61
N HIS A 90 12.91 13.03 -2.94
CA HIS A 90 12.93 13.38 -1.52
C HIS A 90 12.01 12.51 -0.66
N ALA A 91 11.54 11.40 -1.18
CA ALA A 91 10.63 10.52 -0.46
C ALA A 91 11.41 9.52 0.41
N ALA A 92 10.99 9.35 1.66
CA ALA A 92 11.45 8.26 2.52
C ALA A 92 10.74 6.94 2.18
N TYR A 93 9.49 7.02 1.74
CA TYR A 93 8.69 5.88 1.29
C TYR A 93 8.19 6.12 -0.13
N VAL A 94 8.47 5.17 -1.03
CA VAL A 94 8.02 5.20 -2.43
C VAL A 94 7.02 4.06 -2.64
N ILE A 95 5.74 4.37 -2.74
CA ILE A 95 4.66 3.39 -2.91
C ILE A 95 4.32 3.26 -4.39
N VAL A 96 4.65 2.14 -5.00
CA VAL A 96 4.35 1.82 -6.39
C VAL A 96 2.93 1.27 -6.49
N ALA A 97 2.00 2.13 -6.91
CA ALA A 97 0.55 1.87 -6.99
C ALA A 97 0.04 1.85 -8.44
N VAL A 98 0.91 1.57 -9.39
CA VAL A 98 0.54 1.41 -10.80
C VAL A 98 0.03 -0.01 -11.09
N LYS A 99 -0.61 -0.21 -12.24
CA LYS A 99 -1.00 -1.54 -12.70
C LYS A 99 0.23 -2.41 -12.91
N PRO A 100 0.14 -3.74 -12.71
CA PRO A 100 1.27 -4.66 -12.94
C PRO A 100 1.92 -4.50 -14.32
N THR A 101 1.12 -4.22 -15.36
CA THR A 101 1.58 -3.99 -16.73
C THR A 101 2.43 -2.73 -16.90
N ASP A 102 2.31 -1.76 -16.02
CA ASP A 102 3.01 -0.49 -16.09
C ASP A 102 4.29 -0.47 -15.22
N VAL A 103 4.48 -1.48 -14.37
CA VAL A 103 5.60 -1.55 -13.42
C VAL A 103 6.96 -1.50 -14.14
N ASP A 104 7.12 -2.27 -15.21
CA ASP A 104 8.40 -2.33 -15.94
C ASP A 104 8.80 -0.98 -16.53
N THR A 105 7.83 -0.18 -16.95
CA THR A 105 8.05 1.16 -17.48
C THR A 105 8.44 2.14 -16.38
N VAL A 106 7.73 2.12 -15.26
CA VAL A 106 7.89 3.13 -14.19
C VAL A 106 9.10 2.87 -13.30
N ILE A 107 9.53 1.60 -13.17
CA ILE A 107 10.64 1.25 -12.28
C ILE A 107 11.97 1.83 -12.76
N GLY A 108 12.14 2.05 -14.07
CA GLY A 108 13.31 2.72 -14.63
C GLY A 108 13.45 4.16 -14.12
N ASP A 109 12.37 4.93 -14.15
CA ASP A 109 12.34 6.31 -13.65
C ASP A 109 12.58 6.36 -12.14
N ILE A 110 11.99 5.41 -11.40
CA ILE A 110 12.19 5.27 -9.95
C ILE A 110 13.66 4.96 -9.63
N ALA A 111 14.27 4.01 -10.34
CA ALA A 111 15.66 3.63 -10.14
C ALA A 111 16.63 4.77 -10.46
N GLU A 112 16.34 5.54 -11.52
CA GLU A 112 17.13 6.73 -11.89
C GLU A 112 17.04 7.79 -10.78
N ALA A 113 15.85 8.08 -10.27
CA ALA A 113 15.65 9.04 -9.19
C ALA A 113 16.33 8.59 -7.89
N ALA A 114 16.16 7.30 -7.54
CA ALA A 114 16.77 6.73 -6.34
C ALA A 114 18.32 6.72 -6.40
N ALA A 115 18.89 6.51 -7.59
CA ALA A 115 20.34 6.56 -7.78
C ALA A 115 20.94 7.98 -7.68
N LYS A 116 20.10 9.01 -7.90
CA LYS A 116 20.49 10.42 -7.77
C LYS A 116 20.34 10.97 -6.36
N ALA A 117 19.65 10.25 -5.47
CA ALA A 117 19.49 10.66 -4.07
C ALA A 117 20.88 10.85 -3.44
N GLU A 118 21.06 11.99 -2.76
CA GLU A 118 22.37 12.35 -2.18
C GLU A 118 22.86 11.31 -1.19
N ALA A 119 24.15 11.02 -1.24
CA ALA A 119 24.81 10.19 -0.25
C ALA A 119 24.68 10.85 1.14
N GLY A 120 23.82 10.28 1.98
CA GLY A 120 23.49 10.83 3.32
C GLY A 120 22.02 11.19 3.51
N SER A 121 21.16 11.10 2.46
CA SER A 121 19.71 11.11 2.63
C SER A 121 19.26 9.84 3.39
N ALA A 122 18.13 9.94 4.08
CA ALA A 122 17.53 8.78 4.74
C ALA A 122 17.30 7.67 3.71
N GLU A 123 17.57 6.41 4.11
CA GLU A 123 17.38 5.25 3.25
C GLU A 123 15.93 5.17 2.77
N GLN A 124 15.72 5.14 1.45
CA GLN A 124 14.40 5.06 0.85
C GLN A 124 13.85 3.63 0.96
N VAL A 125 12.61 3.48 1.41
CA VAL A 125 11.89 2.21 1.44
C VAL A 125 10.93 2.15 0.25
N PHE A 126 11.07 1.12 -0.58
CA PHE A 126 10.21 0.89 -1.74
C PHE A 126 9.10 -0.08 -1.38
N VAL A 127 7.88 0.34 -1.60
CA VAL A 127 6.67 -0.45 -1.34
C VAL A 127 5.95 -0.68 -2.64
N THR A 128 5.60 -1.94 -2.95
CA THR A 128 4.82 -2.24 -4.15
C THR A 128 3.49 -2.87 -3.79
N ILE A 129 2.41 -2.38 -4.42
CA ILE A 129 1.08 -2.99 -4.34
C ILE A 129 0.65 -3.64 -5.66
N ALA A 130 1.56 -3.76 -6.62
CA ALA A 130 1.29 -4.39 -7.90
C ALA A 130 1.14 -5.91 -7.75
N ALA A 131 -0.04 -6.43 -8.06
CA ALA A 131 -0.32 -7.86 -7.99
C ALA A 131 0.59 -8.67 -8.93
N GLY A 132 1.06 -9.84 -8.47
CA GLY A 132 1.83 -10.78 -9.29
C GLY A 132 3.29 -10.37 -9.56
N VAL A 133 3.76 -9.21 -9.07
CA VAL A 133 5.15 -8.77 -9.25
C VAL A 133 5.93 -9.00 -7.96
N PRO A 134 6.90 -9.93 -7.93
CA PRO A 134 7.64 -10.28 -6.72
C PRO A 134 8.66 -9.22 -6.32
N THR A 135 9.07 -9.22 -5.04
CA THR A 135 10.09 -8.30 -4.50
C THR A 135 11.41 -8.40 -5.26
N ALA A 136 11.82 -9.61 -5.66
CA ALA A 136 13.04 -9.85 -6.42
C ALA A 136 13.08 -9.09 -7.76
N PHE A 137 11.92 -8.83 -8.39
CA PHE A 137 11.86 -8.03 -9.61
C PHE A 137 12.35 -6.60 -9.36
N TYR A 138 11.91 -5.99 -8.28
CA TYR A 138 12.29 -4.62 -7.89
C TYR A 138 13.74 -4.57 -7.40
N GLU A 139 14.15 -5.53 -6.56
CA GLU A 139 15.52 -5.65 -6.04
C GLU A 139 16.59 -5.76 -7.14
N ASN A 140 16.24 -6.34 -8.29
CA ASN A 140 17.13 -6.45 -9.44
C ASN A 140 17.23 -5.16 -10.28
N LYS A 141 16.32 -4.21 -10.10
CA LYS A 141 16.25 -2.97 -10.90
C LYS A 141 16.58 -1.73 -10.10
N LEU A 142 16.33 -1.75 -8.80
CA LEU A 142 16.65 -0.66 -7.88
C LEU A 142 18.13 -0.69 -7.47
N PRO A 143 18.64 0.40 -6.87
CA PRO A 143 20.00 0.40 -6.33
C PRO A 143 20.27 -0.80 -5.41
N ALA A 144 21.51 -1.28 -5.43
CA ALA A 144 21.90 -2.47 -4.67
C ALA A 144 21.62 -2.28 -3.16
N GLY A 145 20.94 -3.24 -2.55
CA GLY A 145 20.57 -3.18 -1.13
C GLY A 145 19.30 -2.40 -0.82
N ALA A 146 18.60 -1.85 -1.84
CA ALA A 146 17.36 -1.12 -1.62
C ALA A 146 16.30 -2.01 -0.93
N PRO A 147 15.74 -1.56 0.21
CA PRO A 147 14.69 -2.30 0.91
C PRO A 147 13.38 -2.24 0.12
N VAL A 148 12.82 -3.40 -0.20
CA VAL A 148 11.56 -3.56 -0.92
C VAL A 148 10.57 -4.33 -0.04
N ILE A 149 9.35 -3.83 0.07
CA ILE A 149 8.25 -4.50 0.77
C ILE A 149 7.07 -4.63 -0.19
N ARG A 150 6.64 -5.86 -0.43
CA ARG A 150 5.44 -6.14 -1.21
C ARG A 150 4.23 -6.11 -0.31
N VAL A 151 3.20 -5.39 -0.72
CA VAL A 151 1.93 -5.31 0.01
C VAL A 151 0.80 -5.69 -0.94
N MET A 152 -0.13 -6.50 -0.47
CA MET A 152 -1.34 -6.84 -1.21
C MET A 152 -2.56 -6.36 -0.43
N PRO A 153 -3.03 -5.13 -0.69
CA PRO A 153 -4.30 -4.63 -0.16
C PRO A 153 -5.49 -5.25 -0.91
N ASN A 154 -6.70 -4.97 -0.46
CA ASN A 154 -7.93 -5.37 -1.14
C ASN A 154 -8.92 -4.20 -1.27
N ALA A 155 -9.98 -4.40 -2.05
CA ALA A 155 -10.95 -3.33 -2.40
C ALA A 155 -11.60 -2.62 -1.20
N PRO A 156 -11.92 -3.25 -0.06
CA PRO A 156 -12.47 -2.54 1.10
C PRO A 156 -11.56 -1.46 1.69
N ALA A 157 -10.27 -1.40 1.31
CA ALA A 157 -9.35 -0.30 1.65
C ALA A 157 -9.89 1.07 1.22
N LEU A 158 -10.72 1.14 0.15
CA LEU A 158 -11.40 2.36 -0.32
C LEU A 158 -12.25 3.02 0.80
N VAL A 159 -12.78 2.23 1.70
CA VAL A 159 -13.61 2.68 2.82
C VAL A 159 -12.94 2.50 4.19
N GLY A 160 -11.63 2.23 4.22
CA GLY A 160 -10.87 2.04 5.45
C GLY A 160 -11.12 0.70 6.17
N ALA A 161 -11.73 -0.26 5.48
CA ALA A 161 -12.05 -1.60 6.00
C ALA A 161 -11.29 -2.71 5.24
N GLY A 162 -10.13 -2.37 4.69
CA GLY A 162 -9.28 -3.29 3.95
C GLY A 162 -8.56 -4.30 4.83
N VAL A 163 -7.95 -5.28 4.17
CA VAL A 163 -6.91 -6.14 4.75
C VAL A 163 -5.73 -6.11 3.80
N SER A 164 -4.55 -5.82 4.33
CA SER A 164 -3.30 -5.75 3.58
C SER A 164 -2.33 -6.82 4.09
N ALA A 165 -1.84 -7.68 3.21
CA ALA A 165 -0.76 -8.60 3.54
C ALA A 165 0.59 -7.99 3.12
N LEU A 166 1.59 -8.03 4.00
CA LEU A 166 2.95 -7.55 3.77
C LEU A 166 3.91 -8.72 3.64
N ALA A 167 4.81 -8.65 2.66
CA ALA A 167 5.95 -9.54 2.53
C ALA A 167 7.23 -8.71 2.36
N PRO A 168 8.13 -8.71 3.36
CA PRO A 168 9.42 -8.03 3.24
C PRO A 168 10.32 -8.76 2.25
N GLY A 169 11.03 -8.00 1.42
CA GLY A 169 12.09 -8.47 0.57
C GLY A 169 13.39 -8.70 1.35
N ARG A 170 14.45 -9.07 0.62
CA ARG A 170 15.73 -9.50 1.19
C ARG A 170 16.45 -8.44 2.04
N PHE A 171 16.27 -7.18 1.69
CA PHE A 171 17.00 -6.06 2.29
C PHE A 171 16.13 -5.22 3.23
N ALA A 172 14.83 -5.55 3.37
CA ALA A 172 13.96 -4.84 4.28
C ALA A 172 14.19 -5.26 5.75
N SER A 173 14.39 -4.28 6.63
CA SER A 173 14.53 -4.52 8.06
C SER A 173 13.18 -4.75 8.75
N ALA A 174 13.21 -5.23 9.99
CA ALA A 174 12.01 -5.39 10.80
C ALA A 174 11.36 -4.03 11.11
N GLU A 175 12.15 -3.01 11.38
CA GLU A 175 11.70 -1.64 11.66
C GLU A 175 11.02 -1.03 10.42
N GLN A 176 11.60 -1.21 9.23
CA GLN A 176 11.01 -0.75 7.97
C GLN A 176 9.70 -1.47 7.68
N THR A 177 9.63 -2.79 7.97
CA THR A 177 8.41 -3.57 7.81
C THR A 177 7.31 -3.10 8.76
N THR A 178 7.64 -2.82 10.01
CA THR A 178 6.71 -2.25 11.00
C THR A 178 6.22 -0.88 10.54
N ALA A 179 7.12 -0.02 10.09
CA ALA A 179 6.77 1.30 9.58
C ALA A 179 5.82 1.24 8.37
N VAL A 180 6.03 0.34 7.43
CA VAL A 180 5.11 0.13 6.30
C VAL A 180 3.78 -0.47 6.77
N SER A 181 3.78 -1.38 7.76
CA SER A 181 2.55 -1.90 8.37
C SER A 181 1.67 -0.76 8.90
N GLU A 182 2.24 0.18 9.65
CA GLU A 182 1.52 1.34 10.17
C GLU A 182 0.97 2.26 9.06
N LEU A 183 1.66 2.40 7.91
CA LEU A 183 1.14 3.14 6.76
C LEU A 183 -0.15 2.50 6.21
N PHE A 184 -0.18 1.19 6.13
CA PHE A 184 -1.33 0.46 5.59
C PHE A 184 -2.46 0.26 6.60
N ASP A 185 -2.18 0.37 7.90
CA ASP A 185 -3.21 0.37 8.95
C ASP A 185 -4.19 1.55 8.80
N ALA A 186 -3.75 2.62 8.15
CA ALA A 186 -4.61 3.75 7.76
C ALA A 186 -5.78 3.36 6.83
N VAL A 187 -5.75 2.20 6.19
CA VAL A 187 -6.77 1.71 5.25
C VAL A 187 -7.37 0.35 5.66
N GLY A 188 -6.99 -0.19 6.82
CA GLY A 188 -7.55 -1.42 7.38
C GLY A 188 -6.50 -2.30 8.05
N GLY A 189 -6.87 -3.51 8.45
CA GLY A 189 -5.98 -4.42 9.15
C GLY A 189 -4.79 -4.88 8.31
N VAL A 190 -3.68 -5.19 8.97
CA VAL A 190 -2.42 -5.58 8.33
C VAL A 190 -1.90 -6.87 8.92
N LEU A 191 -1.32 -7.73 8.07
CA LEU A 191 -0.63 -8.95 8.51
C LEU A 191 0.65 -9.17 7.69
N THR A 192 1.67 -9.72 8.31
CA THR A 192 2.91 -10.09 7.62
C THR A 192 2.87 -11.56 7.22
N VAL A 193 3.24 -11.85 5.98
CA VAL A 193 3.29 -13.20 5.41
C VAL A 193 4.61 -13.44 4.68
N ALA A 194 4.93 -14.69 4.37
CA ALA A 194 6.05 -14.99 3.49
C ALA A 194 5.70 -14.62 2.03
N GLU A 195 6.68 -14.18 1.24
CA GLU A 195 6.51 -13.84 -0.19
C GLU A 195 5.80 -14.97 -0.96
N ALA A 196 6.14 -16.23 -0.68
CA ALA A 196 5.53 -17.39 -1.32
C ALA A 196 4.02 -17.54 -1.08
N GLN A 197 3.46 -16.85 -0.09
CA GLN A 197 2.02 -16.86 0.23
C GLN A 197 1.24 -15.75 -0.50
N MET A 198 1.92 -14.80 -1.13
CA MET A 198 1.29 -13.60 -1.71
C MET A 198 0.30 -13.91 -2.85
N ASP A 199 0.53 -14.95 -3.63
CA ASP A 199 -0.40 -15.36 -4.68
C ASP A 199 -1.68 -15.96 -4.10
N THR A 200 -1.56 -16.72 -3.00
CA THR A 200 -2.71 -17.21 -2.23
C THR A 200 -3.51 -16.06 -1.61
N VAL A 201 -2.81 -15.06 -1.03
CA VAL A 201 -3.45 -13.83 -0.53
C VAL A 201 -4.20 -13.11 -1.64
N THR A 202 -3.57 -12.96 -2.82
CA THR A 202 -4.18 -12.31 -3.97
C THR A 202 -5.46 -13.02 -4.40
N ALA A 203 -5.43 -14.35 -4.50
CA ALA A 203 -6.59 -15.14 -4.91
C ALA A 203 -7.73 -15.07 -3.89
N LEU A 204 -7.42 -15.11 -2.59
CA LEU A 204 -8.43 -15.17 -1.53
C LEU A 204 -8.90 -13.78 -1.09
N SER A 205 -7.98 -12.94 -0.62
CA SER A 205 -8.29 -11.62 -0.04
C SER A 205 -8.37 -10.54 -1.12
N GLY A 206 -7.47 -10.55 -2.09
CA GLY A 206 -7.43 -9.56 -3.17
C GLY A 206 -8.63 -9.67 -4.10
N SER A 207 -8.92 -10.88 -4.59
CA SER A 207 -10.01 -11.14 -5.53
C SER A 207 -11.35 -11.46 -4.86
N GLY A 208 -11.34 -11.92 -3.61
CA GLY A 208 -12.52 -12.35 -2.86
C GLY A 208 -13.68 -11.37 -2.88
N PRO A 209 -13.48 -10.06 -2.61
CA PRO A 209 -14.55 -9.08 -2.65
C PRO A 209 -15.33 -9.07 -3.97
N ALA A 210 -14.65 -9.26 -5.10
CA ALA A 210 -15.31 -9.27 -6.43
C ALA A 210 -16.29 -10.44 -6.58
N TYR A 211 -16.02 -11.59 -5.96
CA TYR A 211 -16.92 -12.74 -6.01
C TYR A 211 -18.23 -12.45 -5.26
N PHE A 212 -18.12 -11.78 -4.11
CA PHE A 212 -19.30 -11.34 -3.35
C PHE A 212 -20.08 -10.25 -4.08
N PHE A 213 -19.42 -9.31 -4.72
CA PHE A 213 -20.10 -8.27 -5.51
C PHE A 213 -20.90 -8.87 -6.65
N LEU A 214 -20.32 -9.81 -7.41
CA LEU A 214 -20.99 -10.52 -8.48
C LEU A 214 -22.22 -11.33 -7.96
N MET A 215 -22.07 -11.99 -6.81
CA MET A 215 -23.18 -12.73 -6.20
C MET A 215 -24.30 -11.79 -5.78
N VAL A 216 -23.99 -10.66 -5.14
CA VAL A 216 -24.99 -9.66 -4.73
C VAL A 216 -25.69 -9.06 -5.95
N GLU A 217 -24.96 -8.71 -7.01
CA GLU A 217 -25.52 -8.20 -8.25
C GLU A 217 -26.52 -9.19 -8.87
N ALA A 218 -26.15 -10.47 -8.98
CA ALA A 218 -27.02 -11.51 -9.48
C ALA A 218 -28.30 -11.71 -8.63
N LEU A 219 -28.18 -11.59 -7.30
CA LEU A 219 -29.35 -11.67 -6.40
C LEU A 219 -30.28 -10.47 -6.56
N VAL A 220 -29.73 -9.27 -6.74
CA VAL A 220 -30.51 -8.05 -6.99
C VAL A 220 -31.26 -8.18 -8.31
N ASP A 221 -30.59 -8.58 -9.38
CA ASP A 221 -31.19 -8.77 -10.70
C ASP A 221 -32.32 -9.81 -10.66
N ALA A 222 -32.09 -10.94 -9.96
CA ALA A 222 -33.15 -11.96 -9.78
C ALA A 222 -34.34 -11.43 -8.99
N GLY A 223 -34.10 -10.63 -7.93
CA GLY A 223 -35.19 -10.00 -7.16
C GLY A 223 -36.00 -9.02 -7.98
N VAL A 224 -35.33 -8.17 -8.75
CA VAL A 224 -36.01 -7.22 -9.67
C VAL A 224 -36.81 -7.96 -10.74
N ALA A 225 -36.27 -9.04 -11.31
CA ALA A 225 -37.00 -9.85 -12.32
C ALA A 225 -38.23 -10.59 -11.75
N ALA A 226 -38.23 -10.84 -10.45
CA ALA A 226 -39.33 -11.53 -9.77
C ALA A 226 -40.45 -10.56 -9.26
N GLY A 227 -40.24 -9.25 -9.33
CA GLY A 227 -41.18 -8.19 -8.85
C GLY A 227 -40.76 -7.75 -7.45
#